data_7f8273c7095e66556015442ec2689403
#
_entry.id   7f8273c7095e66556015442ec2689403
#
_cell.length_a   1.000
_cell.length_b   1.000
_cell.length_c   1.000
_cell.angle_alpha   90.00
_cell.angle_beta   90.00
_cell.angle_gamma   90.00
#
_symmetry.space_group_name_H-M   'P 1'
#
loop_
_entity.id
_entity.type
_entity.pdbx_description
1 polymer ?
#
loop_
_entity_poly.entity_id
_entity_poly.type
_entity_poly.pdbx_seq_one_letter_code
_entity_poly.pdbx_strand_id
1 'polypeptide(L)'
;MSDTQTILHNFGQVYDNPVLLDHSVTAPVVEGFNVVLASFQALYLQYQKHHFVVEGAEFNSLHDFFNDSYNEVQDHIHEIGERLNGLGGIPAASFSKLAELCCFEPEADGAFSSRTMVENDLVAEQALIGVIRRQAAQAESLGDRGTRYLYEKILLKTEERAYHLGHFLAKDSLTLGFVQPAQN
;
A
#
# COMPACT_ATOMS: atom_id res chain seq x y z
N MET A 1 -16.54 -29.15 -23.82
CA MET A 1 -15.71 -28.30 -24.70
C MET A 1 -15.14 -27.20 -23.83
N SER A 2 -13.84 -27.19 -23.61
CA SER A 2 -13.17 -26.13 -22.84
C SER A 2 -13.21 -24.87 -23.71
N ASP A 3 -14.02 -23.90 -23.37
CA ASP A 3 -13.92 -22.56 -23.92
C ASP A 3 -12.51 -22.04 -23.64
N THR A 4 -11.67 -22.02 -24.64
CA THR A 4 -10.34 -21.41 -24.53
C THR A 4 -10.56 -19.91 -24.43
N GLN A 5 -10.44 -19.35 -23.20
CA GLN A 5 -10.55 -17.91 -22.98
C GLN A 5 -9.50 -17.21 -23.85
N THR A 6 -9.94 -16.30 -24.72
CA THR A 6 -9.03 -15.49 -25.54
C THR A 6 -8.49 -14.34 -24.72
N ILE A 7 -7.18 -14.32 -24.49
CA ILE A 7 -6.48 -13.21 -23.84
C ILE A 7 -6.32 -12.10 -24.89
N LEU A 8 -6.91 -10.93 -24.65
CA LEU A 8 -6.77 -9.75 -25.51
C LEU A 8 -5.43 -9.03 -25.29
N HIS A 9 -5.04 -8.93 -24.01
CA HIS A 9 -3.80 -8.27 -23.58
C HIS A 9 -3.10 -9.12 -22.52
N ASN A 10 -1.83 -9.43 -22.72
CA ASN A 10 -1.06 -10.25 -21.78
C ASN A 10 -0.51 -9.40 -20.63
N PHE A 11 -0.54 -9.95 -19.41
CA PHE A 11 0.18 -9.38 -18.28
C PHE A 11 1.69 -9.29 -18.58
N GLY A 12 2.32 -8.19 -18.16
CA GLY A 12 3.75 -7.94 -18.39
C GLY A 12 4.08 -7.36 -19.78
N GLN A 13 3.07 -7.16 -20.64
CA GLN A 13 3.19 -6.40 -21.88
C GLN A 13 2.53 -5.02 -21.71
N VAL A 14 3.10 -4.01 -22.36
CA VAL A 14 2.57 -2.66 -22.40
C VAL A 14 2.11 -2.37 -23.82
N TYR A 15 0.90 -1.85 -23.95
CA TYR A 15 0.24 -1.57 -25.22
C TYR A 15 0.26 -0.06 -25.50
N ASP A 16 -0.11 0.32 -26.73
CA ASP A 16 -0.22 1.72 -27.09
C ASP A 16 -1.18 2.48 -26.16
N ASN A 17 -0.82 3.71 -25.83
CA ASN A 17 -1.56 4.52 -24.89
C ASN A 17 -1.99 5.87 -25.51
N PRO A 18 -3.15 6.41 -25.14
CA PRO A 18 -3.66 7.66 -25.69
C PRO A 18 -2.97 8.91 -25.14
N VAL A 19 -2.09 8.78 -24.14
CA VAL A 19 -1.38 9.90 -23.53
C VAL A 19 -0.03 10.22 -24.19
N LEU A 20 0.27 9.54 -25.30
CA LEU A 20 1.42 9.79 -26.17
C LEU A 20 2.79 9.64 -25.47
N LEU A 21 2.90 8.66 -24.55
CA LEU A 21 4.17 8.27 -23.95
C LEU A 21 4.74 7.05 -24.66
N ASP A 22 6.03 7.11 -25.02
CA ASP A 22 6.72 6.00 -25.65
C ASP A 22 6.82 4.75 -24.75
N HIS A 23 6.92 3.57 -25.32
CA HIS A 23 7.09 2.31 -24.60
C HIS A 23 8.33 2.29 -23.70
N SER A 24 9.40 2.99 -24.07
CA SER A 24 10.60 3.15 -23.25
C SER A 24 10.34 3.88 -21.93
N VAL A 25 9.27 4.68 -21.88
CA VAL A 25 8.80 5.36 -20.68
C VAL A 25 7.77 4.51 -19.94
N THR A 26 6.77 4.00 -20.66
CA THR A 26 5.63 3.34 -20.02
C THR A 26 5.95 1.95 -19.48
N ALA A 27 6.84 1.18 -20.10
CA ALA A 27 7.18 -0.16 -19.65
C ALA A 27 7.76 -0.20 -18.22
N PRO A 28 8.83 0.54 -17.88
CA PRO A 28 9.37 0.56 -16.51
C PRO A 28 8.41 1.21 -15.50
N VAL A 29 7.57 2.15 -15.93
CA VAL A 29 6.56 2.78 -15.07
C VAL A 29 5.44 1.81 -14.72
N VAL A 30 4.93 1.04 -15.68
CA VAL A 30 3.90 0.01 -15.48
C VAL A 30 4.41 -1.12 -14.56
N GLU A 31 5.66 -1.54 -14.74
CA GLU A 31 6.30 -2.51 -13.83
C GLU A 31 6.32 -1.99 -12.38
N GLY A 32 6.78 -0.76 -12.17
CA GLY A 32 6.78 -0.12 -10.86
C GLY A 32 5.39 0.04 -10.24
N PHE A 33 4.39 0.39 -11.06
CA PHE A 33 3.01 0.48 -10.60
C PHE A 33 2.46 -0.88 -10.13
N ASN A 34 2.77 -1.97 -10.79
CA ASN A 34 2.32 -3.28 -10.36
C ASN A 34 2.90 -3.69 -9.00
N VAL A 35 4.15 -3.31 -8.70
CA VAL A 35 4.75 -3.51 -7.36
C VAL A 35 4.01 -2.68 -6.31
N VAL A 36 3.76 -1.41 -6.57
CA VAL A 36 3.07 -0.51 -5.63
C VAL A 36 1.61 -0.94 -5.45
N LEU A 37 0.91 -1.31 -6.53
CA LEU A 37 -0.46 -1.82 -6.51
C LEU A 37 -0.57 -3.09 -5.64
N ALA A 38 0.30 -4.07 -5.87
CA ALA A 38 0.31 -5.32 -5.11
C ALA A 38 0.56 -5.07 -3.62
N SER A 39 1.46 -4.15 -3.30
CA SER A 39 1.79 -3.80 -1.93
C SER A 39 0.63 -3.08 -1.23
N PHE A 40 -0.06 -2.17 -1.91
CA PHE A 40 -1.26 -1.55 -1.34
C PHE A 40 -2.43 -2.54 -1.20
N GLN A 41 -2.59 -3.53 -2.09
CA GLN A 41 -3.58 -4.59 -1.92
C GLN A 41 -3.31 -5.41 -0.64
N ALA A 42 -2.05 -5.76 -0.39
CA ALA A 42 -1.66 -6.45 0.84
C ALA A 42 -1.89 -5.59 2.09
N LEU A 43 -1.51 -4.32 2.04
CA LEU A 43 -1.72 -3.37 3.15
C LEU A 43 -3.20 -3.11 3.42
N TYR A 44 -4.05 -3.02 2.38
CA TYR A 44 -5.49 -2.92 2.52
C TYR A 44 -6.07 -4.08 3.34
N LEU A 45 -5.71 -5.31 2.99
CA LEU A 45 -6.16 -6.50 3.72
C LEU A 45 -5.62 -6.55 5.15
N GLN A 46 -4.39 -6.09 5.38
CA GLN A 46 -3.78 -6.02 6.70
C GLN A 46 -4.49 -5.01 7.60
N TYR A 47 -4.73 -3.78 7.15
CA TYR A 47 -5.51 -2.78 7.90
C TYR A 47 -6.96 -3.23 8.14
N GLN A 48 -7.60 -3.86 7.15
CA GLN A 48 -8.96 -4.38 7.31
C GLN A 48 -9.00 -5.49 8.37
N LYS A 49 -8.01 -6.41 8.38
CA LYS A 49 -7.88 -7.41 9.44
C LYS A 49 -7.70 -6.75 10.82
N HIS A 50 -6.81 -5.75 10.92
CA HIS A 50 -6.56 -5.04 12.18
C HIS A 50 -7.82 -4.32 12.68
N HIS A 51 -8.57 -3.67 11.80
CA HIS A 51 -9.86 -3.08 12.12
C HIS A 51 -10.84 -4.09 12.73
N PHE A 52 -10.89 -5.32 12.20
CA PHE A 52 -11.79 -6.36 12.71
C PHE A 52 -11.39 -6.95 14.05
N VAL A 53 -10.09 -7.04 14.35
CA VAL A 53 -9.58 -7.81 15.48
C VAL A 53 -8.96 -6.98 16.60
N VAL A 54 -8.84 -5.67 16.43
CA VAL A 54 -8.28 -4.79 17.47
C VAL A 54 -9.12 -4.82 18.73
N GLU A 55 -8.46 -4.86 19.89
CA GLU A 55 -9.09 -4.87 21.20
C GLU A 55 -8.22 -4.13 22.24
N GLY A 56 -8.77 -3.90 23.41
CA GLY A 56 -8.04 -3.29 24.52
C GLY A 56 -8.36 -1.81 24.75
N ALA A 57 -7.52 -1.13 25.50
CA ALA A 57 -7.78 0.24 25.94
C ALA A 57 -7.81 1.25 24.78
N GLU A 58 -7.03 0.99 23.73
CA GLU A 58 -6.91 1.83 22.54
C GLU A 58 -7.93 1.46 21.44
N PHE A 59 -8.89 0.57 21.73
CA PHE A 59 -9.83 0.04 20.74
C PHE A 59 -10.44 1.13 19.86
N ASN A 60 -11.08 2.15 20.46
CA ASN A 60 -11.79 3.16 19.68
C ASN A 60 -10.85 3.93 18.74
N SER A 61 -9.71 4.38 19.24
CA SER A 61 -8.78 5.19 18.43
C SER A 61 -8.10 4.38 17.32
N LEU A 62 -7.72 3.13 17.60
CA LEU A 62 -7.10 2.28 16.58
C LEU A 62 -8.12 1.71 15.60
N HIS A 63 -9.32 1.35 16.06
CA HIS A 63 -10.40 0.88 15.20
C HIS A 63 -10.77 1.94 14.14
N ASP A 64 -10.93 3.20 14.57
CA ASP A 64 -11.19 4.31 13.67
C ASP A 64 -10.00 4.58 12.74
N PHE A 65 -8.77 4.58 13.28
CA PHE A 65 -7.56 4.77 12.48
C PHE A 65 -7.39 3.69 11.40
N PHE A 66 -7.59 2.42 11.73
CA PHE A 66 -7.51 1.33 10.75
C PHE A 66 -8.62 1.42 9.71
N ASN A 67 -9.86 1.83 10.12
CA ASN A 67 -10.96 2.07 9.19
C ASN A 67 -10.60 3.14 8.15
N ASP A 68 -10.12 4.29 8.61
CA ASP A 68 -9.78 5.40 7.72
C ASP A 68 -8.58 5.04 6.83
N SER A 69 -7.61 4.31 7.39
CA SER A 69 -6.42 3.86 6.66
C SER A 69 -6.76 2.90 5.53
N TYR A 70 -7.57 1.84 5.75
CA TYR A 70 -7.89 0.95 4.64
C TYR A 70 -8.76 1.62 3.58
N ASN A 71 -9.64 2.55 3.92
CA ASN A 71 -10.41 3.32 2.95
C ASN A 71 -9.49 4.22 2.10
N GLU A 72 -8.55 4.93 2.70
CA GLU A 72 -7.58 5.74 1.95
C GLU A 72 -6.67 4.88 1.06
N VAL A 73 -6.24 3.71 1.55
CA VAL A 73 -5.46 2.74 0.75
C VAL A 73 -6.28 2.22 -0.44
N GLN A 74 -7.59 1.99 -0.28
CA GLN A 74 -8.47 1.60 -1.38
C GLN A 74 -8.53 2.67 -2.48
N ASP A 75 -8.58 3.94 -2.11
CA ASP A 75 -8.51 5.05 -3.07
C ASP A 75 -7.19 5.07 -3.84
N HIS A 76 -6.07 4.81 -3.15
CA HIS A 76 -4.75 4.69 -3.81
C HIS A 76 -4.69 3.52 -4.78
N ILE A 77 -5.24 2.35 -4.42
CA ILE A 77 -5.35 1.19 -5.31
C ILE A 77 -6.10 1.56 -6.60
N HIS A 78 -7.23 2.27 -6.46
CA HIS A 78 -8.02 2.73 -7.60
C HIS A 78 -7.22 3.67 -8.51
N GLU A 79 -6.64 4.73 -7.96
CA GLU A 79 -5.88 5.73 -8.72
C GLU A 79 -4.69 5.11 -9.47
N ILE A 80 -3.97 4.19 -8.81
CA ILE A 80 -2.83 3.47 -9.42
C ILE A 80 -3.32 2.55 -10.53
N GLY A 81 -4.39 1.79 -10.31
CA GLY A 81 -4.95 0.88 -11.30
C GLY A 81 -5.40 1.60 -12.57
N GLU A 82 -6.11 2.72 -12.41
CA GLU A 82 -6.54 3.58 -13.52
C GLU A 82 -5.34 4.16 -14.30
N ARG A 83 -4.33 4.71 -13.60
CA ARG A 83 -3.15 5.27 -14.25
C ARG A 83 -2.35 4.19 -14.98
N LEU A 84 -2.11 3.04 -14.34
CA LEU A 84 -1.40 1.91 -14.92
C LEU A 84 -2.06 1.44 -16.22
N ASN A 85 -3.38 1.26 -16.20
CA ASN A 85 -4.12 0.83 -17.41
C ASN A 85 -4.13 1.93 -18.48
N GLY A 86 -4.27 3.21 -18.07
CA GLY A 86 -4.18 4.35 -18.98
C GLY A 86 -2.82 4.49 -19.67
N LEU A 87 -1.75 3.89 -19.14
CA LEU A 87 -0.42 3.79 -19.74
C LEU A 87 -0.24 2.54 -20.61
N GLY A 88 -1.30 1.76 -20.83
CA GLY A 88 -1.28 0.54 -21.64
C GLY A 88 -0.86 -0.73 -20.89
N GLY A 89 -0.76 -0.67 -19.56
CA GLY A 89 -0.43 -1.82 -18.73
C GLY A 89 -1.65 -2.61 -18.26
N ILE A 90 -1.40 -3.81 -17.75
CA ILE A 90 -2.42 -4.68 -17.14
C ILE A 90 -2.14 -4.80 -15.64
N PRO A 91 -3.10 -4.41 -14.76
CA PRO A 91 -2.96 -4.54 -13.33
C PRO A 91 -2.86 -6.00 -12.86
N ALA A 92 -1.95 -6.30 -11.94
CA ALA A 92 -1.91 -7.57 -11.24
C ALA A 92 -3.16 -7.73 -10.36
N ALA A 93 -3.78 -8.92 -10.37
CA ALA A 93 -4.99 -9.19 -9.60
C ALA A 93 -5.04 -10.60 -8.98
N SER A 94 -4.25 -11.57 -9.46
CA SER A 94 -4.22 -12.90 -8.85
C SER A 94 -3.45 -12.86 -7.51
N PHE A 95 -3.95 -13.55 -6.49
CA PHE A 95 -3.30 -13.58 -5.18
C PHE A 95 -1.83 -14.02 -5.24
N SER A 96 -1.50 -15.00 -6.09
CA SER A 96 -0.11 -15.45 -6.29
C SER A 96 0.76 -14.33 -6.85
N LYS A 97 0.27 -13.57 -7.84
CA LYS A 97 1.03 -12.46 -8.44
C LYS A 97 1.13 -11.27 -7.49
N LEU A 98 0.08 -10.98 -6.73
CA LEU A 98 0.14 -9.94 -5.69
C LEU A 98 1.16 -10.27 -4.62
N ALA A 99 1.20 -11.53 -4.14
CA ALA A 99 2.20 -11.97 -3.18
C ALA A 99 3.64 -11.91 -3.73
N GLU A 100 3.83 -12.29 -5.01
CA GLU A 100 5.15 -12.20 -5.67
C GLU A 100 5.68 -10.77 -5.78
N LEU A 101 4.79 -9.79 -6.04
CA LEU A 101 5.15 -8.40 -6.30
C LEU A 101 5.17 -7.51 -5.04
N CYS A 102 4.58 -7.95 -3.94
CA CYS A 102 4.51 -7.17 -2.70
C CYS A 102 5.91 -6.82 -2.19
N CYS A 103 6.12 -5.55 -1.81
CA CYS A 103 7.41 -5.05 -1.39
C CYS A 103 7.73 -5.26 0.10
N PHE A 104 6.83 -5.88 0.85
CA PHE A 104 7.01 -6.24 2.26
C PHE A 104 6.37 -7.62 2.53
N GLU A 105 6.71 -8.23 3.65
CA GLU A 105 6.08 -9.47 4.12
C GLU A 105 4.81 -9.11 4.90
N PRO A 106 3.62 -9.45 4.43
CA PRO A 106 2.39 -9.19 5.17
C PRO A 106 2.35 -9.96 6.50
N GLU A 107 1.64 -9.39 7.48
CA GLU A 107 1.45 -10.05 8.77
C GLU A 107 0.76 -11.41 8.61
N ALA A 108 1.23 -12.41 9.36
CA ALA A 108 0.62 -13.74 9.36
C ALA A 108 -0.84 -13.72 9.81
N ASP A 109 -1.59 -14.78 9.47
CA ASP A 109 -2.95 -14.98 9.97
C ASP A 109 -2.97 -15.08 11.50
N GLY A 110 -3.99 -14.50 12.11
CA GLY A 110 -4.19 -14.48 13.55
C GLY A 110 -4.45 -13.08 14.10
N ALA A 111 -4.85 -13.00 15.37
CA ALA A 111 -4.97 -11.75 16.11
C ALA A 111 -3.69 -11.52 16.93
N PHE A 112 -3.15 -10.32 16.85
CA PHE A 112 -1.94 -9.91 17.57
C PHE A 112 -2.28 -8.78 18.55
N SER A 113 -1.35 -8.46 19.46
CA SER A 113 -1.52 -7.28 20.31
C SER A 113 -1.63 -6.01 19.49
N SER A 114 -2.39 -5.02 19.97
CA SER A 114 -2.53 -3.72 19.30
C SER A 114 -1.18 -3.09 18.96
N ARG A 115 -0.19 -3.21 19.86
CA ARG A 115 1.17 -2.74 19.62
C ARG A 115 1.83 -3.46 18.45
N THR A 116 1.76 -4.78 18.40
CA THR A 116 2.34 -5.58 17.31
C THR A 116 1.71 -5.24 15.96
N MET A 117 0.38 -5.09 15.91
CA MET A 117 -0.32 -4.68 14.69
C MET A 117 0.17 -3.31 14.20
N VAL A 118 0.27 -2.32 15.07
CA VAL A 118 0.78 -0.97 14.74
C VAL A 118 2.25 -1.01 14.29
N GLU A 119 3.10 -1.84 14.91
CA GLU A 119 4.50 -2.04 14.50
C GLU A 119 4.60 -2.64 13.10
N ASN A 120 3.79 -3.66 12.80
CA ASN A 120 3.76 -4.30 11.48
C ASN A 120 3.23 -3.36 10.39
N ASP A 121 2.20 -2.55 10.70
CA ASP A 121 1.70 -1.54 9.77
C ASP A 121 2.74 -0.47 9.48
N LEU A 122 3.48 -0.02 10.50
CA LEU A 122 4.56 0.96 10.30
C LEU A 122 5.66 0.41 9.40
N VAL A 123 6.05 -0.86 9.57
CA VAL A 123 7.04 -1.52 8.69
C VAL A 123 6.55 -1.59 7.25
N ALA A 124 5.28 -1.94 7.03
CA ALA A 124 4.66 -1.99 5.71
C ALA A 124 4.61 -0.61 5.03
N GLU A 125 4.17 0.43 5.76
CA GLU A 125 4.15 1.81 5.25
C GLU A 125 5.57 2.31 4.91
N GLN A 126 6.57 2.02 5.74
CA GLN A 126 7.96 2.41 5.49
C GLN A 126 8.54 1.73 4.23
N ALA A 127 8.20 0.46 3.99
CA ALA A 127 8.58 -0.25 2.77
C ALA A 127 7.95 0.41 1.54
N LEU A 128 6.65 0.71 1.58
CA LEU A 128 5.91 1.43 0.54
C LEU A 128 6.49 2.83 0.29
N ILE A 129 6.75 3.62 1.32
CA ILE A 129 7.39 4.93 1.22
C ILE A 129 8.70 4.84 0.42
N GLY A 130 9.54 3.84 0.76
CA GLY A 130 10.80 3.62 0.05
C GLY A 130 10.61 3.30 -1.44
N VAL A 131 9.62 2.47 -1.77
CA VAL A 131 9.30 2.12 -3.17
C VAL A 131 8.72 3.32 -3.91
N ILE A 132 7.71 3.99 -3.35
CA ILE A 132 7.03 5.13 -4.00
C ILE A 132 8.02 6.26 -4.30
N ARG A 133 8.95 6.58 -3.37
CA ARG A 133 10.01 7.59 -3.62
C ARG A 133 10.88 7.23 -4.83
N ARG A 134 11.29 5.96 -4.94
CA ARG A 134 12.08 5.51 -6.10
C ARG A 134 11.28 5.59 -7.39
N GLN A 135 10.00 5.20 -7.36
CA GLN A 135 9.14 5.24 -8.55
C GLN A 135 8.82 6.68 -8.97
N ALA A 136 8.63 7.61 -8.03
CA ALA A 136 8.48 9.03 -8.34
C ALA A 136 9.73 9.61 -9.03
N ALA A 137 10.93 9.30 -8.51
CA ALA A 137 12.19 9.71 -9.12
C ALA A 137 12.39 9.10 -10.50
N GLN A 138 12.02 7.83 -10.70
CA GLN A 138 12.09 7.18 -12.01
C GLN A 138 11.13 7.83 -13.01
N ALA A 139 9.88 8.07 -12.65
CA ALA A 139 8.91 8.75 -13.50
C ALA A 139 9.39 10.15 -13.93
N GLU A 140 10.00 10.92 -12.99
CA GLU A 140 10.61 12.22 -13.30
C GLU A 140 11.74 12.08 -14.30
N SER A 141 12.65 11.12 -14.11
CA SER A 141 13.79 10.91 -15.01
C SER A 141 13.37 10.50 -16.43
N LEU A 142 12.23 9.85 -16.55
CA LEU A 142 11.62 9.43 -17.83
C LEU A 142 10.70 10.50 -18.46
N GLY A 143 10.48 11.62 -17.77
CA GLY A 143 9.61 12.71 -18.23
C GLY A 143 8.12 12.45 -18.04
N ASP A 144 7.71 11.37 -17.37
CA ASP A 144 6.30 11.12 -17.04
C ASP A 144 5.87 11.91 -15.78
N ARG A 145 5.60 13.19 -16.00
CA ARG A 145 5.23 14.11 -14.94
C ARG A 145 3.87 13.80 -14.30
N GLY A 146 2.96 13.19 -15.05
CA GLY A 146 1.66 12.77 -14.53
C GLY A 146 1.79 11.64 -13.50
N THR A 147 2.59 10.64 -13.81
CA THR A 147 2.89 9.54 -12.89
C THR A 147 3.70 10.02 -11.67
N ARG A 148 4.72 10.87 -11.88
CA ARG A 148 5.45 11.49 -10.77
C ARG A 148 4.49 12.19 -9.79
N TYR A 149 3.59 13.03 -10.30
CA TYR A 149 2.63 13.77 -9.46
C TYR A 149 1.70 12.83 -8.69
N LEU A 150 1.21 11.76 -9.33
CA LEU A 150 0.39 10.75 -8.65
C LEU A 150 1.15 10.10 -7.50
N TYR A 151 2.39 9.67 -7.73
CA TYR A 151 3.22 9.08 -6.68
C TYR A 151 3.51 10.05 -5.54
N GLU A 152 3.79 11.33 -5.82
CA GLU A 152 4.04 12.34 -4.78
C GLU A 152 2.79 12.60 -3.91
N LYS A 153 1.61 12.64 -4.53
CA LYS A 153 0.33 12.76 -3.82
C LYS A 153 0.09 11.56 -2.89
N ILE A 154 0.29 10.35 -3.38
CA ILE A 154 0.14 9.11 -2.61
C ILE A 154 1.20 9.05 -1.50
N LEU A 155 2.45 9.41 -1.81
CA LEU A 155 3.55 9.43 -0.86
C LEU A 155 3.25 10.30 0.36
N LEU A 156 2.72 11.51 0.14
CA LEU A 156 2.37 12.41 1.23
C LEU A 156 1.38 11.76 2.21
N LYS A 157 0.38 11.04 1.70
CA LYS A 157 -0.61 10.32 2.51
C LYS A 157 -0.03 9.09 3.22
N THR A 158 0.83 8.35 2.55
CA THR A 158 1.55 7.20 3.13
C THR A 158 2.47 7.65 4.27
N GLU A 159 3.17 8.78 4.10
CA GLU A 159 4.01 9.38 5.15
C GLU A 159 3.18 9.89 6.35
N GLU A 160 1.98 10.44 6.11
CA GLU A 160 1.06 10.87 7.16
C GLU A 160 0.58 9.67 8.02
N ARG A 161 0.21 8.54 7.40
CA ARG A 161 -0.16 7.32 8.13
C ARG A 161 1.02 6.76 8.94
N ALA A 162 2.21 6.70 8.33
CA ALA A 162 3.42 6.27 9.04
C ALA A 162 3.75 7.18 10.24
N TYR A 163 3.55 8.48 10.11
CA TYR A 163 3.69 9.45 11.20
C TYR A 163 2.72 9.15 12.35
N HIS A 164 1.44 8.90 12.07
CA HIS A 164 0.45 8.55 13.09
C HIS A 164 0.78 7.22 13.78
N LEU A 165 1.18 6.19 13.02
CA LEU A 165 1.61 4.91 13.59
C LEU A 165 2.81 5.08 14.52
N GLY A 166 3.78 5.91 14.14
CA GLY A 166 4.92 6.25 15.00
C GLY A 166 4.51 6.90 16.32
N HIS A 167 3.46 7.73 16.32
CA HIS A 167 2.93 8.34 17.52
C HIS A 167 2.19 7.35 18.43
N PHE A 168 1.43 6.39 17.88
CA PHE A 168 0.84 5.31 18.68
C PHE A 168 1.91 4.45 19.38
N LEU A 169 3.09 4.35 18.82
CA LEU A 169 4.21 3.58 19.38
C LEU A 169 5.06 4.35 20.39
N ALA A 170 4.80 5.64 20.61
CA ALA A 170 5.54 6.45 21.55
C ALA A 170 5.52 5.82 22.96
N LYS A 171 6.67 5.92 23.66
CA LYS A 171 6.84 5.28 24.97
C LYS A 171 6.12 6.02 26.10
N ASP A 172 5.92 7.32 25.94
CA ASP A 172 5.22 8.17 26.92
C ASP A 172 3.73 8.17 26.59
N SER A 173 2.95 7.54 27.45
CA SER A 173 1.49 7.44 27.34
C SER A 173 0.87 7.75 28.68
N LEU A 174 -0.13 8.65 28.70
CA LEU A 174 -0.92 8.93 29.89
C LEU A 174 -1.54 7.66 30.49
N THR A 175 -1.88 6.68 29.66
CA THR A 175 -2.45 5.39 30.08
C THR A 175 -1.41 4.55 30.85
N LEU A 176 -0.13 4.58 30.49
CA LEU A 176 0.92 3.83 31.17
C LEU A 176 1.17 4.34 32.60
N GLY A 177 0.89 5.62 32.86
CA GLY A 177 0.99 6.21 34.22
C GLY A 177 -0.01 5.62 35.21
N PHE A 178 -1.10 5.01 34.73
CA PHE A 178 -2.15 4.41 35.58
C PHE A 178 -2.00 2.89 35.77
N VAL A 179 -1.11 2.23 35.02
CA VAL A 179 -1.00 0.75 34.98
C VAL A 179 0.28 0.24 35.65
N GLN A 180 1.16 1.09 36.18
CA GLN A 180 2.30 0.59 36.96
C GLN A 180 1.79 0.01 38.29
N PRO A 181 1.91 -1.31 38.53
CA PRO A 181 1.66 -1.86 39.86
C PRO A 181 2.65 -1.19 40.85
N ALA A 182 2.13 -0.76 41.97
CA ALA A 182 2.99 -0.27 43.05
C ALA A 182 4.12 -1.31 43.30
N GLN A 183 5.36 -0.90 43.13
CA GLN A 183 6.49 -1.72 43.55
C GLN A 183 6.44 -1.85 45.08
N ASN A 184 6.12 -3.05 45.57
CA ASN A 184 6.26 -3.41 46.96
C ASN A 184 7.73 -3.64 47.31
#